data_f2c6deac1a35688b9147b54170697de2
#
_entry.id   f2c6deac1a35688b9147b54170697de2
#
_cell.length_a   1.000
_cell.length_b   1.000
_cell.length_c   1.000
_cell.angle_alpha   90.00
_cell.angle_beta   90.00
_cell.angle_gamma   90.00
#
_symmetry.space_group_name_H-M   'P 1'
#
loop_
_entity.id
_entity.type
_entity.pdbx_description
1 polymer ?
#
loop_
_entity_poly.entity_id
_entity_poly.type
_entity_poly.pdbx_seq_one_letter_code
_entity_poly.pdbx_strand_id
1 'polypeptide(L)'
;NPGLWKCMSPTKNLKENICDTILSPVGALHDECRRILSEELRELGVYQTILSALASGHHKLNDIYAYTGFSRAKISVYLKNLMELELIEKVFSYDTAGREHMQKGVYRICNHFVHFTFTYLYPGSSKLAAVAEEDFYERDIVPTFRRFMSYAFKEACREYLMREAARGEFP
;
A
#
# COMPACT_ATOMS: atom_id res chain seq x y z
N ASN A 1 -9.45 -1.99 -7.06
CA ASN A 1 -9.58 -1.50 -8.43
C ASN A 1 -9.91 -2.65 -9.36
N PRO A 2 -11.15 -2.72 -9.93
CA PRO A 2 -11.55 -3.82 -10.84
C PRO A 2 -10.68 -3.94 -12.11
N GLY A 3 -10.02 -2.86 -12.53
CA GLY A 3 -9.15 -2.83 -13.70
C GLY A 3 -7.91 -3.72 -13.56
N LEU A 4 -7.36 -3.83 -12.35
CA LEU A 4 -6.15 -4.64 -12.11
C LEU A 4 -6.40 -6.14 -12.29
N TRP A 5 -7.59 -6.62 -11.92
CA TRP A 5 -7.96 -8.03 -12.06
C TRP A 5 -8.03 -8.51 -13.52
N LYS A 6 -8.33 -7.60 -14.45
CA LYS A 6 -8.38 -7.92 -15.89
C LYS A 6 -7.00 -8.25 -16.46
N CYS A 7 -5.93 -7.82 -15.81
CA CYS A 7 -4.56 -8.11 -16.21
C CYS A 7 -4.08 -9.49 -15.71
N MET A 8 -4.82 -10.11 -14.77
CA MET A 8 -4.48 -11.41 -14.21
C MET A 8 -5.11 -12.54 -15.04
N SER A 9 -4.35 -13.60 -15.29
CA SER A 9 -4.86 -14.80 -15.99
C SER A 9 -5.46 -15.79 -14.99
N PRO A 10 -6.73 -16.22 -15.16
CA PRO A 10 -7.35 -17.21 -14.29
C PRO A 10 -6.74 -18.61 -14.44
N THR A 11 -5.98 -18.88 -15.52
CA THR A 11 -5.32 -20.15 -15.76
C THR A 11 -3.92 -20.25 -15.14
N LYS A 12 -3.37 -19.13 -14.69
CA LYS A 12 -2.05 -19.03 -14.03
C LYS A 12 -2.20 -19.02 -12.51
N ASN A 13 -1.25 -19.60 -11.81
CA ASN A 13 -1.18 -19.49 -10.36
C ASN A 13 -0.79 -18.06 -9.91
N LEU A 14 -0.82 -17.80 -8.61
CA LEU A 14 -0.52 -16.47 -8.07
C LEU A 14 0.91 -16.00 -8.38
N LYS A 15 1.89 -16.90 -8.27
CA LYS A 15 3.30 -16.59 -8.56
C LYS A 15 3.47 -16.18 -10.02
N GLU A 16 2.96 -16.99 -10.95
CA GLU A 16 3.02 -16.71 -12.38
C GLU A 16 2.35 -15.37 -12.72
N ASN A 17 1.18 -15.11 -12.15
CA ASN A 17 0.52 -13.82 -12.36
C ASN A 17 1.36 -12.65 -11.83
N ILE A 18 1.94 -12.75 -10.64
CA ILE A 18 2.78 -11.67 -10.08
C ILE A 18 4.03 -11.47 -10.94
N CYS A 19 4.74 -12.55 -11.30
CA CYS A 19 5.95 -12.46 -12.11
C CYS A 19 5.65 -11.81 -13.47
N ASP A 20 4.65 -12.30 -14.19
CA ASP A 20 4.37 -11.86 -15.56
C ASP A 20 3.75 -10.47 -15.65
N THR A 21 2.91 -10.09 -14.68
CA THR A 21 2.14 -8.83 -14.78
C THR A 21 2.74 -7.68 -13.99
N ILE A 22 3.42 -7.97 -12.87
CA ILE A 22 3.90 -6.93 -11.93
C ILE A 22 5.42 -6.81 -11.96
N LEU A 23 6.14 -7.95 -11.86
CA LEU A 23 7.59 -7.95 -11.75
C LEU A 23 8.27 -7.76 -13.11
N SER A 24 7.74 -8.39 -14.15
CA SER A 24 8.28 -8.29 -15.51
C SER A 24 8.23 -6.84 -16.03
N PRO A 25 9.33 -6.31 -16.60
CA PRO A 25 9.37 -4.97 -17.18
C PRO A 25 8.35 -4.73 -18.30
N VAL A 26 7.92 -5.81 -18.97
CA VAL A 26 6.87 -5.76 -20.01
C VAL A 26 5.48 -6.09 -19.46
N GLY A 27 5.37 -6.33 -18.17
CA GLY A 27 4.13 -6.66 -17.48
C GLY A 27 3.15 -5.49 -17.46
N ALA A 28 1.87 -5.78 -17.66
CA ALA A 28 0.82 -4.77 -17.78
C ALA A 28 0.67 -3.86 -16.54
N LEU A 29 1.15 -4.30 -15.38
CA LEU A 29 1.06 -3.58 -14.11
C LEU A 29 2.43 -3.11 -13.59
N HIS A 30 3.51 -3.32 -14.33
CA HIS A 30 4.87 -2.97 -13.87
C HIS A 30 4.99 -1.50 -13.48
N ASP A 31 4.58 -0.60 -14.35
CA ASP A 31 4.63 0.85 -14.13
C ASP A 31 3.31 1.45 -13.60
N GLU A 32 2.30 0.63 -13.35
CA GLU A 32 0.96 1.10 -12.99
C GLU A 32 0.94 1.96 -11.74
N CYS A 33 1.69 1.58 -10.71
CA CYS A 33 1.77 2.39 -9.48
C CYS A 33 2.39 3.78 -9.75
N ARG A 34 3.44 3.82 -10.58
CA ARG A 34 4.05 5.08 -11.00
C ARG A 34 3.07 5.93 -11.80
N ARG A 35 2.30 5.30 -12.71
CA ARG A 35 1.28 5.97 -13.51
C ARG A 35 0.19 6.58 -12.61
N ILE A 36 -0.38 5.80 -11.70
CA ILE A 36 -1.38 6.29 -10.73
C ILE A 36 -0.87 7.52 -9.96
N LEU A 37 0.38 7.47 -9.49
CA LEU A 37 0.94 8.59 -8.74
C LEU A 37 1.23 9.81 -9.63
N SER A 38 1.72 9.61 -10.87
CA SER A 38 2.12 10.70 -11.76
C SER A 38 0.97 11.45 -12.40
N GLU A 39 -0.20 10.83 -12.55
CA GLU A 39 -1.39 11.47 -13.10
C GLU A 39 -1.94 12.54 -12.15
N GLU A 40 -1.81 12.34 -10.84
CA GLU A 40 -2.45 13.18 -9.83
C GLU A 40 -1.45 14.04 -9.02
N LEU A 41 -0.16 13.66 -9.00
CA LEU A 41 0.81 14.22 -8.07
C LEU A 41 2.03 14.81 -8.80
N ARG A 42 2.41 16.05 -8.43
CA ARG A 42 3.52 16.75 -9.09
C ARG A 42 4.90 16.39 -8.52
N GLU A 43 5.09 16.38 -7.22
CA GLU A 43 6.40 16.11 -6.58
C GLU A 43 6.54 14.63 -6.21
N LEU A 44 6.56 13.74 -7.21
CA LEU A 44 6.56 12.28 -7.02
C LEU A 44 7.55 11.78 -5.97
N GLY A 45 8.81 12.27 -5.97
CA GLY A 45 9.83 11.82 -5.04
C GLY A 45 9.47 12.01 -3.57
N VAL A 46 8.73 13.09 -3.23
CA VAL A 46 8.27 13.34 -1.86
C VAL A 46 7.19 12.33 -1.46
N TYR A 47 6.22 12.09 -2.34
CA TYR A 47 5.16 11.10 -2.10
C TYR A 47 5.72 9.69 -1.99
N GLN A 48 6.65 9.32 -2.86
CA GLN A 48 7.33 8.01 -2.82
C GLN A 48 8.08 7.82 -1.49
N THR A 49 8.77 8.85 -1.00
CA THR A 49 9.48 8.79 0.29
C THR A 49 8.51 8.60 1.46
N ILE A 50 7.37 9.28 1.45
CA ILE A 50 6.32 9.14 2.49
C ILE A 50 5.68 7.75 2.41
N LEU A 51 5.34 7.26 1.22
CA LEU A 51 4.77 5.93 1.03
C LEU A 51 5.76 4.82 1.44
N SER A 52 7.06 5.02 1.17
CA SER A 52 8.11 4.11 1.64
C SER A 52 8.22 4.09 3.17
N ALA A 53 8.10 5.24 3.83
CA ALA A 53 8.06 5.31 5.28
C ALA A 53 6.86 4.50 5.84
N LEU A 54 5.67 4.70 5.26
CA LEU A 54 4.46 3.96 5.67
C LEU A 54 4.58 2.45 5.44
N ALA A 55 5.09 2.03 4.28
CA ALA A 55 5.30 0.61 3.97
C ALA A 55 6.35 -0.05 4.88
N SER A 56 7.32 0.74 5.37
CA SER A 56 8.34 0.31 6.33
C SER A 56 7.87 0.33 7.80
N GLY A 57 6.59 0.65 8.06
CA GLY A 57 6.01 0.60 9.40
C GLY A 57 6.02 1.92 10.18
N HIS A 58 6.41 3.03 9.57
CA HIS A 58 6.40 4.36 10.19
C HIS A 58 5.01 5.01 10.04
N HIS A 59 4.10 4.70 10.96
CA HIS A 59 2.69 5.06 10.84
C HIS A 59 2.28 6.36 11.55
N LYS A 60 3.12 6.91 12.42
CA LYS A 60 2.84 8.17 13.13
C LYS A 60 3.56 9.34 12.45
N LEU A 61 2.98 10.54 12.53
CA LEU A 61 3.59 11.74 11.94
C LEU A 61 5.05 11.95 12.39
N ASN A 62 5.35 11.68 13.67
CA ASN A 62 6.71 11.82 14.18
C ASN A 62 7.67 10.74 13.63
N ASP A 63 7.18 9.53 13.41
CA ASP A 63 7.98 8.44 12.85
C ASP A 63 8.29 8.72 11.36
N ILE A 64 7.29 9.23 10.63
CA ILE A 64 7.46 9.67 9.22
C ILE A 64 8.45 10.83 9.15
N TYR A 65 8.34 11.81 10.06
CA TYR A 65 9.30 12.91 10.17
C TYR A 65 10.74 12.41 10.40
N ALA A 66 10.94 11.50 11.35
CA ALA A 66 12.24 10.94 11.66
C ALA A 66 12.83 10.15 10.48
N TYR A 67 11.99 9.40 9.76
CA TYR A 67 12.41 8.60 8.60
C TYR A 67 12.74 9.46 7.37
N THR A 68 11.91 10.47 7.07
CA THR A 68 12.01 11.24 5.82
C THR A 68 12.90 12.47 5.93
N GLY A 69 13.09 13.03 7.12
CA GLY A 69 13.74 14.31 7.35
C GLY A 69 12.93 15.53 6.87
N PHE A 70 11.71 15.34 6.35
CA PHE A 70 10.87 16.46 5.91
C PHE A 70 10.21 17.14 7.11
N SER A 71 9.91 18.46 7.00
CA SER A 71 9.20 19.15 8.07
C SER A 71 7.78 18.57 8.28
N ARG A 72 7.28 18.62 9.52
CA ARG A 72 5.92 18.14 9.86
C ARG A 72 4.83 18.83 9.04
N ALA A 73 4.98 20.13 8.76
CA ALA A 73 4.06 20.88 7.94
C ALA A 73 4.01 20.32 6.50
N LYS A 74 5.20 20.07 5.90
CA LYS A 74 5.30 19.47 4.58
C LYS A 74 4.63 18.09 4.58
N ILE A 75 4.99 17.19 5.51
CA ILE A 75 4.42 15.84 5.60
C ILE A 75 2.89 15.90 5.72
N SER A 76 2.35 16.80 6.55
CA SER A 76 0.89 16.92 6.75
C SER A 76 0.15 17.27 5.47
N VAL A 77 0.70 18.16 4.63
CA VAL A 77 0.11 18.50 3.33
C VAL A 77 0.09 17.29 2.40
N TYR A 78 1.23 16.57 2.31
CA TYR A 78 1.34 15.41 1.42
C TYR A 78 0.48 14.23 1.88
N LEU A 79 0.38 13.99 3.19
CA LEU A 79 -0.53 12.99 3.74
C LEU A 79 -1.99 13.33 3.43
N LYS A 80 -2.37 14.62 3.51
CA LYS A 80 -3.72 15.07 3.14
C LYS A 80 -4.02 14.73 1.69
N ASN A 81 -3.13 15.08 0.75
CA ASN A 81 -3.32 14.78 -0.67
C ASN A 81 -3.42 13.26 -0.93
N LEU A 82 -2.58 12.45 -0.27
CA LEU A 82 -2.65 10.99 -0.39
C LEU A 82 -3.97 10.40 0.17
N MET A 83 -4.56 11.03 1.19
CA MET A 83 -5.88 10.65 1.70
C MET A 83 -7.00 11.06 0.74
N GLU A 84 -6.93 12.24 0.13
CA GLU A 84 -7.88 12.71 -0.89
C GLU A 84 -7.91 11.78 -2.11
N LEU A 85 -6.77 11.17 -2.45
CA LEU A 85 -6.65 10.15 -3.52
C LEU A 85 -6.98 8.73 -3.06
N GLU A 86 -7.43 8.55 -1.83
CA GLU A 86 -7.76 7.23 -1.25
C GLU A 86 -6.60 6.22 -1.33
N LEU A 87 -5.35 6.70 -1.35
CA LEU A 87 -4.17 5.85 -1.35
C LEU A 87 -3.75 5.46 0.07
N ILE A 88 -4.01 6.37 1.03
CA ILE A 88 -3.78 6.13 2.46
C ILE A 88 -5.03 6.53 3.27
N GLU A 89 -5.11 6.04 4.48
CA GLU A 89 -6.13 6.44 5.45
C GLU A 89 -5.50 6.79 6.81
N LYS A 90 -6.22 7.58 7.60
CA LYS A 90 -5.87 7.84 9.00
C LYS A 90 -6.81 7.03 9.89
N VAL A 91 -6.25 6.11 10.67
CA VAL A 91 -6.98 5.21 11.55
C VAL A 91 -6.79 5.65 13.00
N PHE A 92 -7.88 5.67 13.75
CA PHE A 92 -7.91 5.99 15.17
C PHE A 92 -8.14 4.71 15.99
N SER A 93 -7.61 4.66 17.22
CA SER A 93 -7.94 3.59 18.14
C SER A 93 -9.45 3.62 18.46
N TYR A 94 -10.06 2.45 18.69
CA TYR A 94 -11.46 2.32 19.07
C TYR A 94 -11.81 3.17 20.33
N ASP A 95 -10.91 3.26 21.29
CA ASP A 95 -11.08 4.05 22.52
C ASP A 95 -11.16 5.57 22.29
N THR A 96 -10.84 6.02 21.07
CA THR A 96 -10.90 7.44 20.69
C THR A 96 -12.03 7.73 19.72
N ALA A 97 -12.91 6.77 19.44
CA ALA A 97 -14.10 6.95 18.59
C ALA A 97 -14.98 8.07 19.17
N GLY A 98 -15.21 9.12 18.37
CA GLY A 98 -15.95 10.32 18.79
C GLY A 98 -15.09 11.49 19.27
N ARG A 99 -13.77 11.36 19.35
CA ARG A 99 -12.84 12.47 19.63
C ARG A 99 -11.96 12.77 18.40
N GLU A 100 -12.58 13.19 17.33
CA GLU A 100 -11.93 13.42 16.02
C GLU A 100 -10.79 14.46 16.05
N HIS A 101 -10.68 15.26 17.10
CA HIS A 101 -9.63 16.26 17.28
C HIS A 101 -8.34 15.73 17.94
N MET A 102 -8.28 14.45 18.32
CA MET A 102 -7.05 13.92 18.94
C MET A 102 -6.01 13.57 17.86
N GLN A 103 -4.82 14.13 17.98
CA GLN A 103 -3.65 13.95 17.09
C GLN A 103 -3.09 12.50 17.08
N LYS A 104 -3.75 11.53 17.69
CA LYS A 104 -3.24 10.17 17.95
C LYS A 104 -3.56 9.13 16.87
N GLY A 105 -4.05 9.54 15.70
CA GLY A 105 -4.27 8.61 14.59
C GLY A 105 -2.96 8.12 13.96
N VAL A 106 -3.00 6.92 13.39
CA VAL A 106 -1.92 6.34 12.59
C VAL A 106 -2.30 6.36 11.11
N TYR A 107 -1.33 6.63 10.25
CA TYR A 107 -1.50 6.61 8.81
C TYR A 107 -1.11 5.24 8.26
N ARG A 108 -1.87 4.73 7.31
CA ARG A 108 -1.55 3.48 6.62
C ARG A 108 -1.97 3.52 5.15
N ILE A 109 -1.30 2.75 4.33
CA ILE A 109 -1.66 2.59 2.92
C ILE A 109 -2.88 1.67 2.85
N CYS A 110 -4.00 2.17 2.29
CA CYS A 110 -5.23 1.39 2.11
C CYS A 110 -5.34 0.81 0.69
N ASN A 111 -4.68 1.41 -0.30
CA ASN A 111 -4.59 0.81 -1.63
C ASN A 111 -3.59 -0.36 -1.62
N HIS A 112 -4.09 -1.59 -1.74
CA HIS A 112 -3.26 -2.80 -1.63
C HIS A 112 -2.20 -2.93 -2.72
N PHE A 113 -2.44 -2.43 -3.93
CA PHE A 113 -1.46 -2.46 -5.00
C PHE A 113 -0.30 -1.48 -4.73
N VAL A 114 -0.61 -0.27 -4.30
CA VAL A 114 0.39 0.71 -3.85
C VAL A 114 1.17 0.16 -2.66
N HIS A 115 0.49 -0.48 -1.69
CA HIS A 115 1.15 -1.12 -0.55
C HIS A 115 2.12 -2.23 -1.00
N PHE A 116 1.70 -3.11 -1.90
CA PHE A 116 2.56 -4.15 -2.48
C PHE A 116 3.79 -3.54 -3.17
N THR A 117 3.58 -2.53 -4.00
CA THR A 117 4.66 -1.85 -4.72
C THR A 117 5.70 -1.25 -3.78
N PHE A 118 5.27 -0.51 -2.75
CA PHE A 118 6.19 0.11 -1.79
C PHE A 118 6.78 -0.85 -0.76
N THR A 119 6.18 -2.02 -0.58
CA THR A 119 6.74 -3.08 0.26
C THR A 119 7.84 -3.86 -0.46
N TYR A 120 7.66 -4.16 -1.74
CA TYR A 120 8.53 -5.09 -2.47
C TYR A 120 9.28 -4.46 -3.65
N LEU A 121 8.57 -3.79 -4.56
CA LEU A 121 9.15 -3.35 -5.83
C LEU A 121 10.03 -2.12 -5.65
N TYR A 122 9.52 -1.10 -4.97
CA TYR A 122 10.24 0.15 -4.82
C TYR A 122 11.58 -0.03 -4.08
N PRO A 123 11.66 -0.70 -2.90
CA PRO A 123 12.92 -0.96 -2.25
C PRO A 123 13.78 -2.01 -2.97
N GLY A 124 13.17 -2.92 -3.72
CA GLY A 124 13.83 -4.01 -4.43
C GLY A 124 14.16 -3.73 -5.90
N SER A 125 13.90 -2.52 -6.40
CA SER A 125 13.99 -2.19 -7.83
C SER A 125 15.35 -2.51 -8.47
N SER A 126 16.45 -2.20 -7.79
CA SER A 126 17.80 -2.51 -8.27
C SER A 126 18.09 -4.01 -8.31
N LYS A 127 17.53 -4.79 -7.38
CA LYS A 127 17.65 -6.26 -7.38
C LYS A 127 16.81 -6.86 -8.50
N LEU A 128 15.56 -6.40 -8.63
CA LEU A 128 14.65 -6.87 -9.67
C LEU A 128 15.23 -6.65 -11.07
N ALA A 129 15.94 -5.55 -11.30
CA ALA A 129 16.64 -5.29 -12.56
C ALA A 129 17.86 -6.20 -12.82
N ALA A 130 18.34 -6.92 -11.80
CA ALA A 130 19.57 -7.72 -11.88
C ALA A 130 19.33 -9.25 -11.84
N VAL A 131 18.12 -9.71 -11.55
CA VAL A 131 17.79 -11.14 -11.40
C VAL A 131 16.51 -11.48 -12.16
N ALA A 132 16.24 -12.76 -12.38
CA ALA A 132 14.96 -13.21 -12.94
C ALA A 132 13.81 -12.91 -11.97
N GLU A 133 12.62 -12.66 -12.51
CA GLU A 133 11.42 -12.32 -11.76
C GLU A 133 11.05 -13.40 -10.74
N GLU A 134 11.22 -14.68 -11.10
CA GLU A 134 10.97 -15.84 -10.24
C GLU A 134 11.95 -15.88 -9.05
N ASP A 135 13.21 -15.57 -9.27
CA ASP A 135 14.23 -15.51 -8.21
C ASP A 135 13.94 -14.37 -7.23
N PHE A 136 13.54 -13.21 -7.75
CA PHE A 136 13.11 -12.09 -6.92
C PHE A 136 11.86 -12.46 -6.11
N TYR A 137 10.87 -13.10 -6.73
CA TYR A 137 9.66 -13.54 -6.06
C TYR A 137 9.97 -14.45 -4.87
N GLU A 138 10.79 -15.48 -5.09
CA GLU A 138 11.14 -16.47 -4.04
C GLU A 138 11.97 -15.86 -2.89
N ARG A 139 12.89 -14.97 -3.20
CA ARG A 139 13.83 -14.42 -2.20
C ARG A 139 13.28 -13.22 -1.45
N ASP A 140 12.59 -12.33 -2.13
CA ASP A 140 12.21 -11.02 -1.58
C ASP A 140 10.71 -10.92 -1.25
N ILE A 141 9.83 -11.69 -1.92
CA ILE A 141 8.38 -11.65 -1.66
C ILE A 141 7.94 -12.78 -0.74
N VAL A 142 8.20 -14.03 -1.09
CA VAL A 142 7.70 -15.23 -0.37
C VAL A 142 7.95 -15.18 1.14
N PRO A 143 9.14 -14.79 1.64
CA PRO A 143 9.43 -14.85 3.09
C PRO A 143 8.49 -13.98 3.93
N THR A 144 7.95 -12.89 3.37
CA THR A 144 7.10 -11.94 4.10
C THR A 144 5.68 -11.86 3.55
N PHE A 145 5.39 -12.55 2.44
CA PHE A 145 4.10 -12.46 1.74
C PHE A 145 2.91 -12.88 2.61
N ARG A 146 3.07 -13.91 3.43
CA ARG A 146 2.02 -14.32 4.38
C ARG A 146 1.66 -13.21 5.37
N ARG A 147 2.67 -12.47 5.85
CA ARG A 147 2.45 -11.32 6.74
C ARG A 147 1.76 -10.18 6.00
N PHE A 148 2.16 -9.90 4.77
CA PHE A 148 1.51 -8.91 3.90
C PHE A 148 0.04 -9.27 3.67
N MET A 149 -0.25 -10.52 3.29
CA MET A 149 -1.61 -10.99 3.04
C MET A 149 -2.49 -11.01 4.29
N SER A 150 -1.92 -11.26 5.48
CA SER A 150 -2.71 -11.20 6.72
C SER A 150 -3.24 -9.81 7.01
N TYR A 151 -2.55 -8.76 6.58
CA TYR A 151 -3.03 -7.39 6.68
C TYR A 151 -4.24 -7.15 5.75
N ALA A 152 -4.12 -7.51 4.48
CA ALA A 152 -5.22 -7.40 3.51
C ALA A 152 -6.45 -8.23 3.94
N PHE A 153 -6.20 -9.42 4.47
CA PHE A 153 -7.27 -10.30 4.98
C PHE A 153 -8.00 -9.69 6.18
N LYS A 154 -7.30 -9.06 7.13
CA LYS A 154 -7.94 -8.36 8.26
C LYS A 154 -8.87 -7.24 7.80
N GLU A 155 -8.47 -6.49 6.78
CA GLU A 155 -9.33 -5.43 6.23
C GLU A 155 -10.56 -6.01 5.55
N ALA A 156 -10.42 -7.07 4.76
CA ALA A 156 -11.55 -7.76 4.13
C ALA A 156 -12.53 -8.30 5.19
N CYS A 157 -12.02 -8.90 6.27
CA CYS A 157 -12.84 -9.34 7.39
C CYS A 157 -13.57 -8.18 8.07
N ARG A 158 -12.88 -7.05 8.30
CA ARG A 158 -13.48 -5.85 8.89
C ARG A 158 -14.62 -5.31 8.03
N GLU A 159 -14.38 -5.17 6.73
CA GLU A 159 -15.41 -4.71 5.79
C GLU A 159 -16.62 -5.66 5.76
N TYR A 160 -16.37 -6.96 5.74
CA TYR A 160 -17.43 -7.96 5.78
C TYR A 160 -18.28 -7.81 7.05
N LEU A 161 -17.65 -7.78 8.23
CA LEU A 161 -18.34 -7.63 9.51
C LEU A 161 -19.16 -6.33 9.59
N MET A 162 -18.62 -5.22 9.07
CA MET A 162 -19.33 -3.94 9.03
C MET A 162 -20.55 -4.00 8.12
N ARG A 163 -20.46 -4.70 6.97
CA ARG A 163 -21.62 -4.90 6.08
C ARG A 163 -22.69 -5.76 6.73
N GLU A 164 -22.30 -6.85 7.37
CA GLU A 164 -23.25 -7.73 8.06
C GLU A 164 -23.92 -7.03 9.25
N ALA A 165 -23.17 -6.24 10.03
CA ALA A 165 -23.73 -5.41 11.09
C ALA A 165 -24.73 -4.38 10.57
N ALA A 166 -24.45 -3.74 9.42
CA ALA A 166 -25.36 -2.78 8.78
C ALA A 166 -26.63 -3.46 8.25
N ARG A 167 -26.60 -4.76 7.98
CA ARG A 167 -27.78 -5.57 7.59
C ARG A 167 -28.59 -6.06 8.78
N GLY A 168 -28.08 -5.85 10.02
CA GLY A 168 -28.73 -6.34 11.23
C GLY A 168 -28.54 -7.83 11.49
N GLU A 169 -27.59 -8.48 10.83
CA GLU A 169 -27.31 -9.91 10.98
C GLU A 169 -26.35 -10.21 12.17
N PHE A 170 -25.84 -9.17 12.83
CA PHE A 170 -25.11 -9.28 14.09
C PHE A 170 -25.85 -8.52 15.20
N PRO A 171 -25.93 -9.09 16.42
CA PRO A 171 -26.53 -8.42 17.56
C PRO A 171 -25.74 -7.22 18.03
#